data_228f92f67bb6a2105f2d0fcfbf47fef4
#
_entry.id   228f92f67bb6a2105f2d0fcfbf47fef4
#
_cell.length_a   1.000
_cell.length_b   1.000
_cell.length_c   1.000
_cell.angle_alpha   90.00
_cell.angle_beta   90.00
_cell.angle_gamma   90.00
#
_symmetry.space_group_name_H-M   'P 1'
#
loop_
_entity.id
_entity.type
_entity.pdbx_description
1 polymer ?
#
loop_
_entity_poly.entity_id
_entity_poly.type
_entity_poly.pdbx_seq_one_letter_code
_entity_poly.pdbx_strand_id
1 'polypeptide(L)'
;LYGYGGFNITLNPSFSTSRLPFLENGGVYALMNLRGGNEYGEEWHIAGTKLQKQNVFDDCIACAEYLIENGYSNPSKMAVNGGSNGGLLVGAVVNQRPDLFAAAVPQVGVMDMLRYHLFTIGWNWASDYGTSEESKEMFEALYAYSPLHTIQNGADVKYPAIMVTT
;
A
#
# COMPACT_ATOMS: atom_id res chain seq x y z
N LEU A 1 9.63 5.10 1.81
CA LEU A 1 8.36 4.95 2.53
C LEU A 1 8.10 3.48 2.83
N TYR A 2 7.68 3.18 4.05
CA TYR A 2 7.19 1.85 4.45
C TYR A 2 5.80 1.96 5.06
N GLY A 3 4.87 1.10 4.63
CA GLY A 3 3.51 1.08 5.12
C GLY A 3 2.90 -0.31 5.14
N TYR A 4 1.83 -0.45 5.93
CA TYR A 4 1.02 -1.65 6.00
C TYR A 4 -0.48 -1.33 5.84
N GLY A 5 -1.09 -0.61 6.78
CA GLY A 5 -2.44 -0.05 6.68
C GLY A 5 -3.56 -1.10 6.61
N GLY A 6 -3.62 -2.01 7.56
CA GLY A 6 -4.70 -3.00 7.62
C GLY A 6 -4.63 -3.91 8.84
N PHE A 7 -5.67 -4.71 9.01
CA PHE A 7 -5.76 -5.78 10.00
C PHE A 7 -5.51 -5.35 11.46
N ASN A 8 -5.81 -4.10 11.77
CA ASN A 8 -5.62 -3.57 13.12
C ASN A 8 -4.15 -3.67 13.61
N ILE A 9 -3.18 -3.69 12.67
CA ILE A 9 -1.76 -3.83 13.00
C ILE A 9 -1.14 -2.45 13.19
N THR A 10 -0.50 -2.23 14.35
CA THR A 10 0.23 -1.01 14.67
C THR A 10 1.66 -1.09 14.16
N LEU A 11 2.08 -0.11 13.38
CA LEU A 11 3.48 0.08 13.01
C LEU A 11 4.15 1.04 13.98
N ASN A 12 5.06 0.52 14.78
CA ASN A 12 5.87 1.32 15.70
C ASN A 12 7.30 1.49 15.18
N PRO A 13 7.97 2.60 15.46
CA PRO A 13 9.40 2.74 15.21
C PRO A 13 10.17 1.62 15.89
N SER A 14 10.98 0.92 15.13
CA SER A 14 11.79 -0.21 15.62
C SER A 14 13.19 -0.16 15.03
N PHE A 15 14.18 -0.61 15.79
CA PHE A 15 15.52 -0.79 15.28
C PHE A 15 15.58 -1.99 14.32
N SER A 16 16.27 -1.81 13.19
CA SER A 16 16.57 -2.90 12.26
C SER A 16 17.94 -2.69 11.62
N THR A 17 18.80 -3.70 11.72
CA THR A 17 20.14 -3.66 11.12
C THR A 17 20.08 -3.58 9.59
N SER A 18 19.01 -4.09 8.96
CA SER A 18 18.86 -4.03 7.51
C SER A 18 18.64 -2.61 6.97
N ARG A 19 18.24 -1.66 7.83
CA ARG A 19 18.08 -0.25 7.44
C ARG A 19 19.38 0.55 7.52
N LEU A 20 20.38 0.07 8.29
CA LEU A 20 21.61 0.81 8.51
C LEU A 20 22.34 1.17 7.22
N PRO A 21 22.57 0.24 6.26
CA PRO A 21 23.26 0.59 5.03
C PRO A 21 22.55 1.69 4.22
N PHE A 22 21.21 1.70 4.24
CA PHE A 22 20.44 2.73 3.58
C PHE A 22 20.60 4.11 4.26
N LEU A 23 20.53 4.14 5.60
CA LEU A 23 20.68 5.36 6.38
C LEU A 23 22.12 5.92 6.32
N GLU A 24 23.13 5.05 6.37
CA GLU A 24 24.54 5.43 6.23
C GLU A 24 24.87 6.05 4.88
N ASN A 25 24.11 5.70 3.84
CA ASN A 25 24.23 6.30 2.50
C ASN A 25 23.34 7.55 2.33
N GLY A 26 22.86 8.16 3.42
CA GLY A 26 22.07 9.38 3.39
C GLY A 26 20.58 9.16 3.09
N GLY A 27 20.09 7.94 3.17
CA GLY A 27 18.69 7.62 3.01
C GLY A 27 17.83 8.11 4.17
N VAL A 28 16.56 8.44 3.90
CA VAL A 28 15.54 8.76 4.91
C VAL A 28 14.51 7.67 4.92
N TYR A 29 14.29 7.03 6.07
CA TYR A 29 13.29 5.98 6.24
C TYR A 29 12.05 6.55 6.92
N ALA A 30 10.95 6.63 6.19
CA ALA A 30 9.67 7.10 6.69
C ALA A 30 8.71 5.93 6.92
N LEU A 31 8.24 5.77 8.15
CA LEU A 31 7.23 4.80 8.55
C LEU A 31 5.87 5.49 8.57
N MET A 32 4.93 4.97 7.79
CA MET A 32 3.61 5.57 7.64
C MET A 32 2.60 4.91 8.58
N ASN A 33 1.90 5.73 9.37
CA ASN A 33 0.77 5.31 10.19
C ASN A 33 -0.51 5.57 9.40
N LEU A 34 -0.98 4.54 8.71
CA LEU A 34 -2.10 4.62 7.76
C LEU A 34 -3.39 4.13 8.41
N ARG A 35 -4.54 4.69 8.02
CA ARG A 35 -5.85 4.12 8.38
C ARG A 35 -5.89 2.63 8.00
N GLY A 36 -6.65 1.84 8.74
CA GLY A 36 -6.61 0.37 8.63
C GLY A 36 -5.67 -0.30 9.64
N GLY A 37 -4.65 0.41 10.14
CA GLY A 37 -3.85 0.01 11.30
C GLY A 37 -4.55 0.33 12.62
N ASN A 38 -3.84 0.17 13.76
CA ASN A 38 -4.38 0.46 15.09
C ASN A 38 -3.63 1.59 15.83
N GLU A 39 -2.87 2.38 15.11
CA GLU A 39 -2.03 3.42 15.73
C GLU A 39 -2.86 4.43 16.51
N TYR A 40 -4.11 4.66 16.12
CA TYR A 40 -5.05 5.57 16.77
C TYR A 40 -6.35 4.87 17.20
N GLY A 41 -6.32 3.54 17.40
CA GLY A 41 -7.43 2.75 17.93
C GLY A 41 -8.38 2.20 16.86
N GLU A 42 -9.50 1.63 17.32
CA GLU A 42 -10.42 0.86 16.47
C GLU A 42 -11.07 1.70 15.35
N GLU A 43 -11.41 2.97 15.63
CA GLU A 43 -11.97 3.84 14.59
C GLU A 43 -10.98 4.08 13.44
N TRP A 44 -9.68 4.16 13.75
CA TRP A 44 -8.62 4.25 12.76
C TRP A 44 -8.53 2.99 11.90
N HIS A 45 -8.67 1.81 12.52
CA HIS A 45 -8.73 0.54 11.81
C HIS A 45 -9.93 0.48 10.87
N ILE A 46 -11.14 0.69 11.38
CA ILE A 46 -12.39 0.61 10.61
C ILE A 46 -12.36 1.57 9.41
N ALA A 47 -11.81 2.76 9.59
CA ALA A 47 -11.71 3.76 8.52
C ALA A 47 -10.81 3.35 7.33
N GLY A 48 -10.12 2.20 7.42
CA GLY A 48 -9.32 1.62 6.33
C GLY A 48 -9.80 0.23 5.90
N THR A 49 -11.03 -0.17 6.20
CA THR A 49 -11.58 -1.49 5.85
C THR A 49 -12.66 -1.43 4.79
N LYS A 50 -12.88 -2.53 4.09
CA LYS A 50 -13.98 -2.76 3.13
C LYS A 50 -14.16 -1.58 2.17
N LEU A 51 -15.35 -0.97 2.15
CA LEU A 51 -15.67 0.18 1.27
C LEU A 51 -14.82 1.42 1.55
N GLN A 52 -14.16 1.49 2.70
CA GLN A 52 -13.27 2.58 3.09
C GLN A 52 -11.79 2.29 2.82
N LYS A 53 -11.46 1.16 2.18
CA LYS A 53 -10.07 0.74 1.93
C LYS A 53 -9.27 1.75 1.11
N GLN A 54 -9.90 2.53 0.24
CA GLN A 54 -9.23 3.60 -0.50
C GLN A 54 -8.55 4.62 0.41
N ASN A 55 -9.07 4.87 1.61
CA ASN A 55 -8.46 5.78 2.58
C ASN A 55 -7.01 5.42 2.93
N VAL A 56 -6.67 4.13 2.90
CA VAL A 56 -5.30 3.64 3.17
C VAL A 56 -4.34 4.10 2.08
N PHE A 57 -4.78 4.03 0.83
CA PHE A 57 -3.99 4.44 -0.34
C PHE A 57 -3.88 5.96 -0.41
N ASP A 58 -4.95 6.67 -0.11
CA ASP A 58 -4.97 8.14 -0.03
C ASP A 58 -4.00 8.65 1.05
N ASP A 59 -3.96 8.00 2.21
CA ASP A 59 -3.03 8.33 3.29
C ASP A 59 -1.56 8.12 2.85
N CYS A 60 -1.27 7.05 2.13
CA CYS A 60 0.07 6.78 1.61
C CYS A 60 0.48 7.83 0.57
N ILE A 61 -0.43 8.18 -0.34
CA ILE A 61 -0.21 9.23 -1.34
C ILE A 61 0.04 10.57 -0.66
N ALA A 62 -0.78 10.93 0.31
CA ALA A 62 -0.62 12.17 1.09
C ALA A 62 0.72 12.22 1.85
N CYS A 63 1.16 11.07 2.42
CA CYS A 63 2.49 10.99 3.05
C CYS A 63 3.61 11.23 2.04
N ALA A 64 3.51 10.67 0.84
CA ALA A 64 4.50 10.88 -0.22
C ALA A 64 4.54 12.36 -0.65
N GLU A 65 3.39 12.96 -0.91
CA GLU A 65 3.26 14.38 -1.27
C GLU A 65 3.80 15.29 -0.17
N TYR A 66 3.47 15.02 1.09
CA TYR A 66 4.00 15.77 2.23
C TYR A 66 5.54 15.78 2.27
N LEU A 67 6.17 14.62 2.06
CA LEU A 67 7.64 14.52 2.07
C LEU A 67 8.28 15.27 0.91
N ILE A 68 7.61 15.32 -0.25
CA ILE A 68 8.06 16.10 -1.41
C ILE A 68 7.94 17.60 -1.13
N GLU A 69 6.76 18.05 -0.69
CA GLU A 69 6.47 19.45 -0.43
C GLU A 69 7.37 20.05 0.67
N ASN A 70 7.73 19.24 1.67
CA ASN A 70 8.60 19.69 2.76
C ASN A 70 10.10 19.44 2.50
N GLY A 71 10.49 19.04 1.29
CA GLY A 71 11.89 18.94 0.88
C GLY A 71 12.67 17.76 1.46
N TYR A 72 11.98 16.75 2.05
CA TYR A 72 12.62 15.52 2.53
C TYR A 72 13.06 14.62 1.38
N SER A 73 12.34 14.64 0.27
CA SER A 73 12.62 13.83 -0.92
C SER A 73 12.05 14.49 -2.18
N ASN A 74 12.13 13.76 -3.29
CA ASN A 74 11.45 14.10 -4.55
C ASN A 74 11.08 12.80 -5.28
N PRO A 75 10.18 12.84 -6.27
CA PRO A 75 9.71 11.64 -6.96
C PRO A 75 10.83 10.76 -7.55
N SER A 76 11.91 11.38 -8.05
CA SER A 76 13.02 10.63 -8.66
C SER A 76 13.92 9.90 -7.66
N LYS A 77 13.71 10.09 -6.35
CA LYS A 77 14.48 9.46 -5.26
C LYS A 77 13.60 8.76 -4.24
N MET A 78 12.29 8.77 -4.43
CA MET A 78 11.35 8.16 -3.49
C MET A 78 11.09 6.70 -3.85
N ALA A 79 11.19 5.83 -2.85
CA ALA A 79 10.81 4.43 -2.97
C ALA A 79 9.69 4.10 -1.98
N VAL A 80 8.79 3.20 -2.39
CA VAL A 80 7.71 2.67 -1.53
C VAL A 80 7.86 1.16 -1.37
N ASN A 81 7.71 0.68 -0.14
CA ASN A 81 7.86 -0.73 0.23
C ASN A 81 6.76 -1.14 1.21
N GLY A 82 6.30 -2.36 1.10
CA GLY A 82 5.35 -2.98 2.03
C GLY A 82 5.17 -4.46 1.75
N GLY A 83 4.89 -5.23 2.81
CA GLY A 83 4.70 -6.67 2.72
C GLY A 83 3.26 -7.10 2.97
N SER A 84 2.80 -8.19 2.36
CA SER A 84 1.45 -8.75 2.55
C SER A 84 0.36 -7.72 2.20
N ASN A 85 -0.47 -7.30 3.14
CA ASN A 85 -1.38 -6.17 2.96
C ASN A 85 -0.63 -4.87 2.57
N GLY A 86 0.61 -4.67 3.06
CA GLY A 86 1.48 -3.59 2.60
C GLY A 86 1.96 -3.78 1.16
N GLY A 87 2.04 -5.02 0.67
CA GLY A 87 2.29 -5.30 -0.75
C GLY A 87 1.11 -4.92 -1.64
N LEU A 88 -0.11 -5.17 -1.19
CA LEU A 88 -1.33 -4.61 -1.82
C LEU A 88 -1.29 -3.08 -1.85
N LEU A 89 -0.96 -2.45 -0.72
CA LEU A 89 -0.78 -1.00 -0.64
C LEU A 89 0.14 -0.49 -1.73
N VAL A 90 1.34 -1.07 -1.84
CA VAL A 90 2.34 -0.67 -2.86
C VAL A 90 1.80 -0.87 -4.27
N GLY A 91 1.19 -2.02 -4.57
CA GLY A 91 0.61 -2.29 -5.88
C GLY A 91 -0.49 -1.30 -6.27
N ALA A 92 -1.37 -0.96 -5.33
CA ALA A 92 -2.46 0.00 -5.56
C ALA A 92 -1.93 1.42 -5.80
N VAL A 93 -1.03 1.93 -4.92
CA VAL A 93 -0.56 3.32 -5.03
C VAL A 93 0.30 3.56 -6.27
N VAL A 94 1.09 2.58 -6.72
CA VAL A 94 1.88 2.75 -7.96
C VAL A 94 1.01 2.72 -9.21
N ASN A 95 -0.15 2.06 -9.17
CA ASN A 95 -1.12 2.14 -10.26
C ASN A 95 -1.88 3.47 -10.25
N GLN A 96 -2.20 4.00 -9.08
CA GLN A 96 -2.94 5.26 -8.93
C GLN A 96 -2.05 6.50 -9.15
N ARG A 97 -0.83 6.48 -8.63
CA ARG A 97 0.10 7.62 -8.66
C ARG A 97 1.53 7.15 -8.99
N PRO A 98 1.76 6.61 -10.21
CA PRO A 98 3.10 6.17 -10.62
C PRO A 98 4.12 7.31 -10.65
N ASP A 99 3.67 8.55 -10.78
CA ASP A 99 4.48 9.76 -10.84
C ASP A 99 5.21 10.09 -9.53
N LEU A 100 4.76 9.56 -8.39
CA LEU A 100 5.32 9.87 -7.07
C LEU A 100 6.57 9.06 -6.72
N PHE A 101 6.83 7.95 -7.41
CA PHE A 101 7.85 7.00 -7.00
C PHE A 101 8.88 6.71 -8.08
N ALA A 102 10.16 6.62 -7.70
CA ALA A 102 11.23 6.12 -8.56
C ALA A 102 11.34 4.58 -8.50
N ALA A 103 11.01 4.00 -7.34
CA ALA A 103 11.07 2.56 -7.14
C ALA A 103 9.92 2.07 -6.24
N ALA A 104 9.52 0.80 -6.43
CA ALA A 104 8.50 0.15 -5.63
C ALA A 104 8.88 -1.30 -5.34
N VAL A 105 8.66 -1.73 -4.10
CA VAL A 105 8.97 -3.09 -3.65
C VAL A 105 7.73 -3.70 -2.98
N PRO A 106 6.74 -4.18 -3.76
CA PRO A 106 5.63 -4.94 -3.22
C PRO A 106 6.11 -6.36 -2.87
N GLN A 107 6.04 -6.72 -1.60
CA GLN A 107 6.48 -8.02 -1.10
C GLN A 107 5.27 -8.87 -0.74
N VAL A 108 5.19 -10.09 -1.26
CA VAL A 108 4.13 -11.09 -0.99
C VAL A 108 2.72 -10.47 -0.99
N GLY A 109 2.45 -9.57 -1.92
CA GLY A 109 1.24 -8.73 -1.95
C GLY A 109 0.00 -9.47 -2.44
N VAL A 110 -1.15 -9.06 -1.92
CA VAL A 110 -2.46 -9.50 -2.43
C VAL A 110 -2.80 -8.67 -3.66
N MET A 111 -2.52 -9.20 -4.85
CA MET A 111 -2.61 -8.43 -6.11
C MET A 111 -3.93 -8.58 -6.85
N ASP A 112 -4.70 -9.65 -6.58
CA ASP A 112 -6.01 -9.91 -7.16
C ASP A 112 -7.10 -9.81 -6.10
N MET A 113 -7.68 -8.63 -5.97
CA MET A 113 -8.69 -8.38 -4.93
C MET A 113 -10.05 -8.99 -5.24
N LEU A 114 -10.30 -9.40 -6.48
CA LEU A 114 -11.57 -10.02 -6.83
C LEU A 114 -11.63 -11.51 -6.48
N ARG A 115 -10.48 -12.19 -6.40
CA ARG A 115 -10.40 -13.64 -6.22
C ARG A 115 -9.53 -14.08 -5.05
N TYR A 116 -8.90 -13.17 -4.29
CA TYR A 116 -7.99 -13.51 -3.20
C TYR A 116 -8.60 -14.53 -2.22
N HIS A 117 -9.90 -14.42 -1.95
CA HIS A 117 -10.63 -15.26 -1.00
C HIS A 117 -10.80 -16.72 -1.46
N LEU A 118 -10.57 -17.00 -2.74
CA LEU A 118 -10.62 -18.36 -3.31
C LEU A 118 -9.31 -19.14 -3.14
N PHE A 119 -8.24 -18.49 -2.66
CA PHE A 119 -6.93 -19.12 -2.55
C PHE A 119 -6.48 -19.26 -1.10
N THR A 120 -6.00 -20.45 -0.75
CA THR A 120 -5.39 -20.79 0.54
C THR A 120 -6.18 -20.27 1.76
N ILE A 121 -5.60 -19.38 2.56
CA ILE A 121 -6.22 -18.73 3.72
C ILE A 121 -6.89 -17.37 3.39
N GLY A 122 -6.96 -17.00 2.13
CA GLY A 122 -7.50 -15.69 1.70
C GLY A 122 -8.90 -15.40 2.22
N TRP A 123 -9.76 -16.40 2.32
CA TRP A 123 -11.11 -16.26 2.88
C TRP A 123 -11.14 -15.61 4.29
N ASN A 124 -10.09 -15.79 5.08
CA ASN A 124 -9.99 -15.24 6.43
C ASN A 124 -9.77 -13.71 6.44
N TRP A 125 -9.37 -13.12 5.31
CA TRP A 125 -9.11 -11.69 5.18
C TRP A 125 -10.36 -10.90 4.79
N ALA A 126 -11.49 -11.58 4.57
CA ALA A 126 -12.75 -10.94 4.20
C ALA A 126 -13.31 -9.98 5.28
N SER A 127 -12.92 -10.18 6.54
CA SER A 127 -13.27 -9.24 7.63
C SER A 127 -12.74 -7.83 7.37
N ASP A 128 -11.55 -7.72 6.77
CA ASP A 128 -10.88 -6.44 6.48
C ASP A 128 -11.17 -5.93 5.06
N TYR A 129 -11.21 -6.85 4.08
CA TYR A 129 -11.36 -6.47 2.67
C TYR A 129 -12.80 -6.53 2.14
N GLY A 130 -13.67 -7.39 2.70
CA GLY A 130 -14.89 -7.84 2.02
C GLY A 130 -14.58 -8.77 0.86
N THR A 131 -15.60 -9.32 0.19
CA THR A 131 -15.40 -10.14 -1.00
C THR A 131 -16.19 -9.60 -2.20
N SER A 132 -15.71 -9.90 -3.40
CA SER A 132 -16.38 -9.50 -4.66
C SER A 132 -17.78 -10.13 -4.85
N GLU A 133 -18.12 -11.13 -4.06
CA GLU A 133 -19.39 -11.85 -4.12
C GLU A 133 -20.45 -11.29 -3.16
N GLU A 134 -20.05 -10.43 -2.19
CA GLU A 134 -20.97 -9.89 -1.18
C GLU A 134 -22.04 -8.96 -1.79
N SER A 135 -21.64 -8.09 -2.70
CA SER A 135 -22.53 -7.14 -3.36
C SER A 135 -21.86 -6.51 -4.59
N LYS A 136 -22.66 -5.88 -5.45
CA LYS A 136 -22.15 -5.08 -6.58
C LYS A 136 -21.25 -3.94 -6.10
N GLU A 137 -21.64 -3.26 -5.03
CA GLU A 137 -20.88 -2.16 -4.44
C GLU A 137 -19.51 -2.62 -3.95
N MET A 138 -19.46 -3.77 -3.27
CA MET A 138 -18.19 -4.34 -2.80
C MET A 138 -17.30 -4.79 -3.96
N PHE A 139 -17.90 -5.39 -5.00
CA PHE A 139 -17.17 -5.73 -6.23
C PHE A 139 -16.53 -4.50 -6.86
N GLU A 140 -17.31 -3.42 -7.04
CA GLU A 140 -16.82 -2.17 -7.64
C GLU A 140 -15.72 -1.54 -6.79
N ALA A 141 -15.86 -1.54 -5.47
CA ALA A 141 -14.84 -1.04 -4.55
C ALA A 141 -13.53 -1.84 -4.65
N LEU A 142 -13.59 -3.17 -4.62
CA LEU A 142 -12.43 -4.04 -4.75
C LEU A 142 -11.76 -3.90 -6.12
N TYR A 143 -12.57 -3.82 -7.20
CA TYR A 143 -12.06 -3.65 -8.56
C TYR A 143 -11.30 -2.35 -8.72
N ALA A 144 -11.78 -1.26 -8.10
CA ALA A 144 -11.21 0.08 -8.24
C ALA A 144 -9.75 0.19 -7.76
N TYR A 145 -9.33 -0.66 -6.82
CA TYR A 145 -7.95 -0.66 -6.32
C TYR A 145 -7.20 -1.99 -6.51
N SER A 146 -7.81 -3.00 -7.10
CA SER A 146 -7.15 -4.30 -7.34
C SER A 146 -5.92 -4.14 -8.24
N PRO A 147 -4.68 -4.36 -7.76
CA PRO A 147 -3.49 -4.08 -8.55
C PRO A 147 -3.47 -4.77 -9.91
N LEU A 148 -3.89 -6.03 -9.97
CA LEU A 148 -3.95 -6.79 -11.22
C LEU A 148 -4.88 -6.16 -12.26
N HIS A 149 -5.99 -5.54 -11.82
CA HIS A 149 -7.04 -5.06 -12.71
C HIS A 149 -6.89 -3.57 -13.06
N THR A 150 -6.07 -2.84 -12.31
CA THR A 150 -5.89 -1.39 -12.46
C THR A 150 -4.60 -1.00 -13.16
N ILE A 151 -3.83 -1.97 -13.68
CA ILE A 151 -2.63 -1.70 -14.48
C ILE A 151 -3.03 -0.90 -15.72
N GLN A 152 -2.41 0.26 -15.88
CA GLN A 152 -2.64 1.12 -17.03
C GLN A 152 -1.67 0.73 -18.17
N ASN A 153 -2.21 0.39 -19.32
CA ASN A 153 -1.46 0.08 -20.52
C ASN A 153 -1.49 1.28 -21.47
N GLY A 154 -0.53 2.17 -21.35
CA GLY A 154 -0.43 3.35 -22.22
C GLY A 154 1.02 3.80 -22.37
N ALA A 155 1.37 4.29 -23.56
CA ALA A 155 2.72 4.78 -23.84
C ALA A 155 3.11 5.98 -22.95
N ASP A 156 2.13 6.66 -22.38
CA ASP A 156 2.31 7.86 -21.56
C ASP A 156 2.44 7.55 -20.07
N VAL A 157 2.12 6.32 -19.61
CA VAL A 157 2.24 5.92 -18.21
C VAL A 157 3.64 5.43 -17.92
N LYS A 158 4.37 6.15 -17.07
CA LYS A 158 5.71 5.78 -16.61
C LYS A 158 5.62 5.22 -15.21
N TYR A 159 5.67 3.90 -15.12
CA TYR A 159 5.78 3.20 -13.84
C TYR A 159 7.19 3.36 -13.24
N PRO A 160 7.31 3.34 -11.89
CA PRO A 160 8.61 3.25 -11.23
C PRO A 160 9.31 1.93 -11.56
N ALA A 161 10.59 1.81 -11.20
CA ALA A 161 11.27 0.50 -11.18
C ALA A 161 10.61 -0.40 -10.13
N ILE A 162 10.06 -1.55 -10.51
CA ILE A 162 9.31 -2.43 -9.61
C ILE A 162 10.05 -3.74 -9.39
N MET A 163 10.28 -4.10 -8.13
CA MET A 163 10.80 -5.40 -7.72
C MET A 163 9.75 -6.14 -6.89
N VAL A 164 9.09 -7.10 -7.52
CA VAL A 164 8.12 -7.97 -6.83
C VAL A 164 8.85 -9.13 -6.16
N THR A 165 8.52 -9.39 -4.91
CA THR A 165 8.96 -10.60 -4.20
C THR A 165 7.76 -11.45 -3.79
N THR A 166 7.91 -12.78 -3.82
CA THR A 166 6.88 -13.78 -3.48
C THR A 166 7.42 -14.76 -2.46
#